data_956fc9c875187848577626355979acda
#
_entry.id   956fc9c875187848577626355979acda
#
_cell.length_a   1.000
_cell.length_b   1.000
_cell.length_c   1.000
_cell.angle_alpha   90.00
_cell.angle_beta   90.00
_cell.angle_gamma   90.00
#
_symmetry.space_group_name_H-M   'P 1'
#
loop_
_entity.id
_entity.type
_entity.pdbx_description
1 polymer ?
#
loop_
_entity_poly.entity_id
_entity_poly.type
_entity_poly.pdbx_seq_one_letter_code
_entity_poly.pdbx_strand_id
1 'polypeptide(L)'
;MQFILKIGEKSGRIMKRVDQNRKSKSRKTAVNTVLIVATAILLIAGVILLLIEPIKRHNRKKISEDALTVISEKIEATEEEVEITYTVPAEGNEVPGEEEGYDVIGDEEGENPEDPEIEFEEEDEPAGGSTVSLRSIGILTIGKINISYSVWDEATKVSLRYGLGHYPGSVMPGEKGNATILGHNYKDGTMFHNLGKLKKGDKVVFKSKEGKEMTFTVQESKIIKAADLKKYVTGDITDEKQLTLVTCTYEYGKKGWRRVVICKMN
;
A
#
# COMPACT_ATOMS: atom_id res chain seq x y z
N MET A 1 71.27 -25.14 -48.82
CA MET A 1 71.04 -24.37 -47.57
C MET A 1 69.73 -23.49 -47.61
N GLN A 2 69.31 -22.94 -48.72
CA GLN A 2 68.09 -22.09 -48.85
C GLN A 2 66.76 -22.85 -48.70
N PHE A 3 66.68 -24.17 -48.92
CA PHE A 3 65.46 -24.96 -48.87
C PHE A 3 65.01 -25.25 -47.42
N ILE A 4 65.96 -25.44 -46.54
CA ILE A 4 65.64 -25.73 -45.07
C ILE A 4 65.13 -24.46 -44.38
N LEU A 5 65.63 -23.28 -44.72
CA LEU A 5 65.15 -22.01 -44.19
C LEU A 5 63.70 -21.70 -44.58
N LYS A 6 63.32 -22.02 -45.84
CA LYS A 6 61.90 -21.83 -46.29
C LYS A 6 60.92 -22.76 -45.60
N ILE A 7 61.29 -23.98 -45.20
CA ILE A 7 60.44 -24.92 -44.46
C ILE A 7 60.24 -24.44 -43.04
N GLY A 8 61.28 -23.93 -42.36
CA GLY A 8 61.19 -23.37 -41.01
C GLY A 8 60.25 -22.15 -40.91
N GLU A 9 60.36 -21.23 -41.90
CA GLU A 9 59.42 -20.07 -41.90
C GLU A 9 57.97 -20.41 -42.19
N LYS A 10 57.73 -21.43 -43.04
CA LYS A 10 56.37 -21.91 -43.34
C LYS A 10 55.77 -22.62 -42.17
N SER A 11 56.51 -23.41 -41.38
CA SER A 11 56.12 -24.06 -40.18
C SER A 11 55.80 -23.03 -39.07
N GLY A 12 56.62 -22.00 -38.88
CA GLY A 12 56.41 -20.94 -37.93
C GLY A 12 55.16 -20.10 -38.21
N ARG A 13 54.85 -19.86 -39.48
CA ARG A 13 53.61 -19.17 -39.89
C ARG A 13 52.36 -20.01 -39.64
N ILE A 14 52.43 -21.31 -39.85
CA ILE A 14 51.34 -22.24 -39.60
C ILE A 14 51.07 -22.31 -38.09
N MET A 15 52.11 -22.45 -37.25
CA MET A 15 51.96 -22.45 -35.79
C MET A 15 51.32 -21.14 -35.26
N LYS A 16 51.80 -19.98 -35.74
CA LYS A 16 51.20 -18.70 -35.35
C LYS A 16 49.72 -18.58 -35.74
N ARG A 17 49.32 -19.09 -36.90
CA ARG A 17 47.91 -19.11 -37.34
C ARG A 17 47.06 -20.05 -36.48
N VAL A 18 47.58 -21.20 -36.10
CA VAL A 18 46.88 -22.17 -35.22
C VAL A 18 46.68 -21.56 -33.84
N ASP A 19 47.70 -20.91 -33.28
CA ASP A 19 47.60 -20.25 -31.97
C ASP A 19 46.63 -19.05 -31.99
N GLN A 20 46.63 -18.25 -33.06
CA GLN A 20 45.66 -17.15 -33.22
C GLN A 20 44.22 -17.68 -33.33
N ASN A 21 44.02 -18.75 -34.08
CA ASN A 21 42.70 -19.38 -34.22
C ASN A 21 42.20 -19.99 -32.87
N ARG A 22 43.11 -20.60 -32.11
CA ARG A 22 42.78 -21.16 -30.75
C ARG A 22 42.42 -20.05 -29.76
N LYS A 23 43.18 -18.93 -29.76
CA LYS A 23 42.89 -17.76 -28.92
C LYS A 23 41.57 -17.08 -29.33
N SER A 24 41.30 -16.97 -30.65
CA SER A 24 40.03 -16.40 -31.14
C SER A 24 38.82 -17.26 -30.77
N LYS A 25 38.95 -18.62 -30.88
CA LYS A 25 37.88 -19.54 -30.52
C LYS A 25 37.61 -19.51 -29.00
N SER A 26 38.67 -19.48 -28.17
CA SER A 26 38.56 -19.34 -26.71
C SER A 26 37.89 -18.03 -26.30
N ARG A 27 38.24 -16.89 -26.93
CA ARG A 27 37.60 -15.59 -26.67
C ARG A 27 36.14 -15.58 -27.06
N LYS A 28 35.77 -16.16 -28.20
CA LYS A 28 34.34 -16.27 -28.61
C LYS A 28 33.54 -17.14 -27.65
N THR A 29 34.11 -18.24 -27.18
CA THR A 29 33.44 -19.10 -26.18
C THR A 29 33.25 -18.35 -24.86
N ALA A 30 34.27 -17.65 -24.37
CA ALA A 30 34.19 -16.85 -23.16
C ALA A 30 33.14 -15.73 -23.27
N VAL A 31 33.09 -15.00 -24.40
CA VAL A 31 32.08 -13.97 -24.65
C VAL A 31 30.66 -14.57 -24.67
N ASN A 32 30.45 -15.70 -25.33
CA ASN A 32 29.16 -16.37 -25.36
C ASN A 32 28.72 -16.83 -23.98
N THR A 33 29.64 -17.36 -23.16
CA THR A 33 29.33 -17.76 -21.77
C THR A 33 28.91 -16.55 -20.93
N VAL A 34 29.62 -15.43 -21.04
CA VAL A 34 29.28 -14.19 -20.33
C VAL A 34 27.89 -13.67 -20.76
N LEU A 35 27.61 -13.71 -22.08
CA LEU A 35 26.29 -13.31 -22.60
C LEU A 35 25.16 -14.21 -22.05
N ILE A 36 25.35 -15.54 -22.03
CA ILE A 36 24.36 -16.48 -21.49
C ILE A 36 24.11 -16.24 -19.99
N VAL A 37 25.17 -16.02 -19.23
CA VAL A 37 25.04 -15.71 -17.79
C VAL A 37 24.33 -14.37 -17.59
N ALA A 38 24.68 -13.35 -18.34
CA ALA A 38 24.03 -12.04 -18.26
C ALA A 38 22.55 -12.12 -18.62
N THR A 39 22.17 -12.85 -19.67
CA THR A 39 20.76 -13.06 -20.03
C THR A 39 19.99 -13.85 -18.96
N ALA A 40 20.63 -14.85 -18.35
CA ALA A 40 20.02 -15.61 -17.27
C ALA A 40 19.77 -14.72 -16.03
N ILE A 41 20.70 -13.85 -15.65
CA ILE A 41 20.55 -12.88 -14.57
C ILE A 41 19.40 -11.91 -14.87
N LEU A 42 19.32 -11.38 -16.08
CA LEU A 42 18.25 -10.47 -16.49
C LEU A 42 16.86 -11.16 -16.44
N LEU A 43 16.78 -12.43 -16.87
CA LEU A 43 15.55 -13.20 -16.80
C LEU A 43 15.11 -13.43 -15.34
N ILE A 44 16.06 -13.81 -14.46
CA ILE A 44 15.77 -13.99 -13.03
C ILE A 44 15.30 -12.67 -12.41
N ALA A 45 15.99 -11.57 -12.69
CA ALA A 45 15.58 -10.24 -12.21
C ALA A 45 14.19 -9.86 -12.72
N GLY A 46 13.87 -10.12 -13.98
CA GLY A 46 12.55 -9.91 -14.55
C GLY A 46 11.46 -10.72 -13.85
N VAL A 47 11.72 -12.00 -13.56
CA VAL A 47 10.79 -12.87 -12.81
C VAL A 47 10.60 -12.35 -11.38
N ILE A 48 11.66 -11.94 -10.70
CA ILE A 48 11.58 -11.36 -9.35
C ILE A 48 10.69 -10.12 -9.37
N LEU A 49 10.89 -9.19 -10.30
CA LEU A 49 10.08 -7.99 -10.45
C LEU A 49 8.58 -8.32 -10.67
N LEU A 50 8.28 -9.34 -11.47
CA LEU A 50 6.90 -9.79 -11.71
C LEU A 50 6.25 -10.40 -10.47
N LEU A 51 7.04 -10.99 -9.55
CA LEU A 51 6.53 -11.64 -8.34
C LEU A 51 6.43 -10.70 -7.14
N ILE A 52 7.10 -9.56 -7.15
CA ILE A 52 7.08 -8.60 -6.03
C ILE A 52 5.65 -8.15 -5.71
N GLU A 53 4.89 -7.66 -6.69
CA GLU A 53 3.53 -7.14 -6.47
C GLU A 53 2.54 -8.18 -5.92
N PRO A 54 2.42 -9.40 -6.48
CA PRO A 54 1.52 -10.40 -5.92
C PRO A 54 1.92 -10.85 -4.50
N ILE A 55 3.22 -10.88 -4.17
CA ILE A 55 3.69 -11.19 -2.82
C ILE A 55 3.30 -10.08 -1.85
N LYS A 56 3.54 -8.82 -2.21
CA LYS A 56 3.15 -7.64 -1.44
C LYS A 56 1.65 -7.64 -1.13
N ARG A 57 0.82 -7.85 -2.15
CA ARG A 57 -0.64 -7.94 -2.01
C ARG A 57 -1.05 -9.06 -1.06
N HIS A 58 -0.44 -10.25 -1.20
CA HIS A 58 -0.75 -11.39 -0.35
C HIS A 58 -0.43 -11.08 1.13
N ASN A 59 0.73 -10.49 1.40
CA ASN A 59 1.15 -10.14 2.76
C ASN A 59 0.22 -9.10 3.40
N ARG A 60 -0.13 -8.01 2.68
CA ARG A 60 -1.08 -7.00 3.19
C ARG A 60 -2.43 -7.61 3.51
N LYS A 61 -2.96 -8.42 2.59
CA LYS A 61 -4.24 -9.09 2.78
C LYS A 61 -4.21 -10.00 4.00
N LYS A 62 -3.16 -10.80 4.15
CA LYS A 62 -2.99 -11.69 5.29
C LYS A 62 -2.95 -10.93 6.61
N ILE A 63 -2.13 -9.89 6.73
CA ILE A 63 -2.04 -9.06 7.94
C ILE A 63 -3.40 -8.48 8.31
N SER A 64 -4.12 -7.95 7.32
CA SER A 64 -5.46 -7.36 7.53
C SER A 64 -6.51 -8.41 7.93
N GLU A 65 -6.44 -9.62 7.37
CA GLU A 65 -7.33 -10.75 7.71
C GLU A 65 -7.02 -11.28 9.12
N ASP A 66 -5.75 -11.41 9.48
CA ASP A 66 -5.32 -11.82 10.82
C ASP A 66 -5.80 -10.80 11.87
N ALA A 67 -5.62 -9.50 11.61
CA ALA A 67 -6.13 -8.43 12.45
C ALA A 67 -7.65 -8.50 12.61
N LEU A 68 -8.38 -8.64 11.51
CA LEU A 68 -9.83 -8.74 11.50
C LEU A 68 -10.32 -9.93 12.32
N THR A 69 -9.65 -11.07 12.23
CA THR A 69 -10.01 -12.28 12.98
C THR A 69 -9.86 -12.04 14.48
N VAL A 70 -8.69 -11.56 14.92
CA VAL A 70 -8.44 -11.27 16.35
C VAL A 70 -9.41 -10.23 16.90
N ILE A 71 -9.67 -9.15 16.15
CA ILE A 71 -10.62 -8.11 16.56
C ILE A 71 -12.05 -8.67 16.65
N SER A 72 -12.45 -9.51 15.68
CA SER A 72 -13.78 -10.13 15.71
C SER A 72 -13.97 -11.02 16.93
N GLU A 73 -12.99 -11.83 17.28
CA GLU A 73 -13.00 -12.71 18.45
C GLU A 73 -13.09 -11.89 19.75
N LYS A 74 -12.32 -10.81 19.88
CA LYS A 74 -12.33 -9.92 21.05
C LYS A 74 -13.69 -9.20 21.21
N ILE A 75 -14.27 -8.71 20.10
CA ILE A 75 -15.61 -8.09 20.11
C ILE A 75 -16.68 -9.11 20.54
N GLU A 76 -16.59 -10.36 20.08
CA GLU A 76 -17.52 -11.42 20.47
C GLU A 76 -17.36 -11.84 21.95
N ALA A 77 -16.14 -11.79 22.46
CA ALA A 77 -15.83 -12.03 23.87
C ALA A 77 -16.21 -10.86 24.79
N THR A 78 -16.65 -9.72 24.23
CA THR A 78 -17.03 -8.50 24.98
C THR A 78 -15.87 -7.98 25.84
N GLU A 79 -14.65 -8.00 25.30
CA GLU A 79 -13.49 -7.42 25.96
C GLU A 79 -13.61 -5.88 26.01
N GLU A 80 -13.26 -5.27 27.16
CA GLU A 80 -13.32 -3.80 27.33
C GLU A 80 -12.33 -3.07 26.43
N GLU A 81 -11.14 -3.66 26.23
CA GLU A 81 -10.10 -3.12 25.34
C GLU A 81 -9.82 -4.08 24.18
N VAL A 82 -10.11 -3.60 22.97
CA VAL A 82 -9.88 -4.36 21.75
C VAL A 82 -8.61 -3.85 21.09
N GLU A 83 -7.48 -4.37 21.56
CA GLU A 83 -6.13 -3.96 21.16
C GLU A 83 -5.37 -5.09 20.49
N ILE A 84 -4.57 -4.75 19.49
CA ILE A 84 -3.62 -5.66 18.84
C ILE A 84 -2.24 -5.04 18.86
N THR A 85 -1.24 -5.87 19.11
CA THR A 85 0.16 -5.48 19.14
C THR A 85 0.87 -5.97 17.87
N TYR A 86 1.51 -5.05 17.15
CA TYR A 86 2.33 -5.37 15.98
C TYR A 86 3.79 -5.06 16.25
N THR A 87 4.68 -5.93 15.73
CA THR A 87 6.11 -5.63 15.66
C THR A 87 6.38 -4.94 14.34
N VAL A 88 6.88 -3.72 14.39
CA VAL A 88 7.30 -2.99 13.18
C VAL A 88 8.51 -3.70 12.58
N PRO A 89 8.53 -4.05 11.29
CA PRO A 89 9.67 -4.69 10.66
C PRO A 89 10.93 -3.82 10.80
N ALA A 90 12.09 -4.44 11.00
CA ALA A 90 13.37 -3.73 10.98
C ALA A 90 13.61 -3.09 9.60
N GLU A 91 14.31 -1.96 9.57
CA GLU A 91 14.69 -1.27 8.32
C GLU A 91 15.29 -2.25 7.30
N GLY A 92 14.76 -2.25 6.07
CA GLY A 92 15.10 -3.21 5.03
C GLY A 92 14.07 -4.33 4.82
N ASN A 93 13.16 -4.54 5.77
CA ASN A 93 11.91 -5.28 5.57
C ASN A 93 10.74 -4.30 5.48
N GLU A 94 10.85 -3.33 4.59
CA GLU A 94 9.75 -2.42 4.27
C GLU A 94 8.49 -3.25 4.05
N VAL A 95 7.40 -2.88 4.70
CA VAL A 95 6.09 -3.46 4.37
C VAL A 95 5.92 -3.23 2.88
N PRO A 96 5.93 -4.30 2.08
CA PRO A 96 6.07 -4.14 0.65
C PRO A 96 4.90 -3.34 0.10
N GLY A 97 5.15 -2.15 -0.41
CA GLY A 97 4.16 -1.26 -1.01
C GLY A 97 4.24 0.21 -0.63
N GLU A 98 5.23 0.60 0.18
CA GLU A 98 5.38 1.99 0.61
C GLU A 98 5.80 2.95 -0.52
N GLU A 99 6.56 2.50 -1.51
CA GLU A 99 7.05 3.39 -2.58
C GLU A 99 6.03 3.77 -3.66
N GLU A 100 4.91 3.03 -3.82
CA GLU A 100 3.98 3.28 -4.93
C GLU A 100 2.55 3.68 -4.53
N GLY A 101 2.21 3.72 -3.26
CA GLY A 101 0.87 4.00 -2.76
C GLY A 101 0.81 4.99 -1.60
N TYR A 102 1.93 5.54 -1.22
CA TYR A 102 2.09 6.43 -0.09
C TYR A 102 1.66 7.85 -0.46
N ASP A 103 0.41 8.02 -0.78
CA ASP A 103 -0.22 9.32 -0.62
C ASP A 103 -0.91 9.32 0.74
N VAL A 104 -0.10 9.39 1.81
CA VAL A 104 -0.59 9.88 3.09
C VAL A 104 -1.22 11.23 2.81
N ILE A 105 -2.31 11.53 3.49
CA ILE A 105 -2.85 12.88 3.53
C ILE A 105 -1.72 13.76 4.11
N GLY A 106 -0.80 14.26 3.28
CA GLY A 106 0.36 15.03 3.74
C GLY A 106 1.69 14.76 3.03
N ASP A 107 1.74 14.23 1.79
CA ASP A 107 3.02 14.04 1.10
C ASP A 107 3.63 15.35 0.61
N GLU A 108 4.81 15.60 1.15
CA GLU A 108 5.78 16.57 0.69
C GLU A 108 6.33 16.17 -0.69
N GLU A 109 5.71 16.59 -1.77
CA GLU A 109 6.37 16.98 -3.03
C GLU A 109 5.35 17.63 -3.94
N GLY A 110 5.02 18.80 -3.60
CA GLY A 110 4.22 19.72 -4.37
C GLY A 110 3.94 20.93 -3.50
N GLU A 111 4.96 21.81 -3.35
CA GLU A 111 4.77 23.12 -2.77
C GLU A 111 3.61 23.84 -3.49
N ASN A 112 2.41 23.60 -2.98
CA ASN A 112 1.33 24.55 -3.11
C ASN A 112 1.13 25.15 -1.71
N PRO A 113 1.60 26.38 -1.42
CA PRO A 113 1.55 26.99 -0.09
C PRO A 113 0.11 27.30 0.40
N GLU A 114 -0.92 26.80 -0.28
CA GLU A 114 -2.33 26.98 0.05
C GLU A 114 -3.04 25.68 0.44
N ASP A 115 -2.33 24.54 0.55
CA ASP A 115 -2.94 23.28 1.02
C ASP A 115 -3.01 23.33 2.55
N PRO A 116 -4.20 23.41 3.16
CA PRO A 116 -4.30 23.28 4.62
C PRO A 116 -3.95 21.83 4.95
N GLU A 117 -2.75 21.63 5.46
CA GLU A 117 -2.30 20.37 6.04
C GLU A 117 -3.35 19.94 7.06
N ILE A 118 -3.92 18.75 6.87
CA ILE A 118 -4.41 18.01 8.01
C ILE A 118 -3.13 17.54 8.67
N GLU A 119 -2.65 18.29 9.66
CA GLU A 119 -1.55 17.90 10.52
C GLU A 119 -1.97 16.60 11.21
N PHE A 120 -1.51 15.47 10.67
CA PHE A 120 -1.31 14.30 11.49
C PHE A 120 -0.11 14.64 12.35
N GLU A 121 -0.24 14.58 13.68
CA GLU A 121 0.89 14.69 14.56
C GLU A 121 1.97 13.75 13.99
N GLU A 122 3.12 14.31 13.62
CA GLU A 122 4.29 13.53 13.19
C GLU A 122 4.77 12.74 14.41
N GLU A 123 4.12 11.62 14.67
CA GLU A 123 4.74 10.61 15.50
C GLU A 123 5.95 10.11 14.72
N ASP A 124 7.14 10.25 15.31
CA ASP A 124 8.37 9.65 14.83
C ASP A 124 8.06 8.19 14.42
N GLU A 125 8.38 7.80 13.19
CA GLU A 125 8.18 6.43 12.75
C GLU A 125 8.88 5.50 13.77
N PRO A 126 8.16 4.55 14.37
CA PRO A 126 8.74 3.69 15.38
C PRO A 126 9.91 2.92 14.76
N ALA A 127 11.06 2.94 15.46
CA ALA A 127 12.27 2.26 15.02
C ALA A 127 11.99 0.79 14.68
N GLY A 128 12.59 0.28 13.62
CA GLY A 128 12.47 -1.11 13.21
C GLY A 128 12.73 -2.07 14.37
N GLY A 129 11.85 -3.04 14.57
CA GLY A 129 11.84 -3.97 15.71
C GLY A 129 11.08 -3.47 16.94
N SER A 130 10.56 -2.23 16.94
CA SER A 130 9.67 -1.75 18.00
C SER A 130 8.27 -2.37 17.88
N THR A 131 7.56 -2.40 19.00
CA THR A 131 6.21 -2.92 19.09
C THR A 131 5.23 -1.75 19.13
N VAL A 132 4.24 -1.77 18.25
CA VAL A 132 3.17 -0.77 18.19
C VAL A 132 1.87 -1.42 18.60
N SER A 133 1.13 -0.72 19.47
CA SER A 133 -0.19 -1.15 19.91
C SER A 133 -1.26 -0.36 19.19
N LEU A 134 -2.19 -1.06 18.54
CA LEU A 134 -3.31 -0.47 17.81
C LEU A 134 -4.64 -0.83 18.49
N ARG A 135 -5.37 0.18 18.92
CA ARG A 135 -6.70 0.02 19.51
C ARG A 135 -7.76 0.10 18.43
N SER A 136 -8.67 -0.87 18.43
CA SER A 136 -9.78 -0.89 17.48
C SER A 136 -11.03 -0.30 18.10
N ILE A 137 -11.72 0.54 17.32
CA ILE A 137 -13.07 1.03 17.65
C ILE A 137 -14.18 0.16 17.03
N GLY A 138 -13.81 -0.79 16.15
CA GLY A 138 -14.76 -1.68 15.51
C GLY A 138 -14.32 -2.16 14.13
N ILE A 139 -15.29 -2.69 13.38
CA ILE A 139 -15.08 -3.26 12.04
C ILE A 139 -16.00 -2.56 11.04
N LEU A 140 -15.43 -2.12 9.91
CA LEU A 140 -16.18 -1.58 8.79
C LEU A 140 -16.30 -2.62 7.68
N THR A 141 -17.55 -2.91 7.25
CA THR A 141 -17.84 -3.87 6.18
C THR A 141 -18.64 -3.18 5.08
N ILE A 142 -18.22 -3.35 3.84
CA ILE A 142 -18.91 -2.85 2.64
C ILE A 142 -19.05 -3.99 1.63
N GLY A 143 -20.17 -4.71 1.69
CA GLY A 143 -20.42 -5.89 0.86
C GLY A 143 -20.37 -5.59 -0.65
N LYS A 144 -20.79 -4.40 -1.08
CA LYS A 144 -20.79 -3.99 -2.50
C LYS A 144 -19.42 -4.04 -3.17
N ILE A 145 -18.35 -3.77 -2.40
CA ILE A 145 -16.97 -3.77 -2.87
C ILE A 145 -16.13 -4.87 -2.22
N ASN A 146 -16.79 -5.77 -1.48
CA ASN A 146 -16.21 -6.95 -0.85
C ASN A 146 -15.02 -6.62 0.06
N ILE A 147 -15.21 -5.69 1.00
CA ILE A 147 -14.20 -5.34 2.00
C ILE A 147 -14.77 -5.47 3.42
N SER A 148 -13.89 -5.88 4.33
CA SER A 148 -14.10 -5.85 5.78
C SER A 148 -12.74 -5.59 6.43
N TYR A 149 -12.65 -4.52 7.23
CA TYR A 149 -11.41 -4.09 7.88
C TYR A 149 -11.66 -3.61 9.28
N SER A 150 -10.68 -3.86 10.17
CA SER A 150 -10.63 -3.20 11.47
C SER A 150 -10.48 -1.70 11.29
N VAL A 151 -11.14 -0.94 12.16
CA VAL A 151 -11.02 0.51 12.24
C VAL A 151 -10.29 0.85 13.53
N TRP A 152 -9.13 1.47 13.40
CA TRP A 152 -8.32 1.93 14.51
C TRP A 152 -8.84 3.25 15.06
N ASP A 153 -8.61 3.52 16.33
CA ASP A 153 -9.03 4.75 17.01
C ASP A 153 -8.35 6.02 16.44
N GLU A 154 -7.22 5.85 15.77
CA GLU A 154 -6.47 6.93 15.13
C GLU A 154 -6.09 6.59 13.69
N ALA A 155 -5.92 7.62 12.86
CA ALA A 155 -5.50 7.49 11.47
C ALA A 155 -4.04 7.94 11.32
N THR A 156 -3.12 7.25 11.98
CA THR A 156 -1.67 7.49 11.87
C THR A 156 -1.07 6.78 10.65
N LYS A 157 0.15 7.14 10.26
CA LYS A 157 0.89 6.41 9.22
C LYS A 157 0.98 4.91 9.53
N VAL A 158 1.21 4.56 10.79
CA VAL A 158 1.33 3.16 11.22
C VAL A 158 -0.02 2.45 11.18
N SER A 159 -1.08 3.02 11.78
CA SER A 159 -2.39 2.39 11.85
C SER A 159 -2.98 2.11 10.47
N LEU A 160 -2.83 3.06 9.53
CA LEU A 160 -3.33 2.94 8.16
C LEU A 160 -2.63 1.86 7.33
N ARG A 161 -1.44 1.37 7.73
CA ARG A 161 -0.80 0.20 7.10
C ARG A 161 -1.57 -1.09 7.34
N TYR A 162 -2.24 -1.20 8.49
CA TYR A 162 -2.85 -2.44 8.97
C TYR A 162 -4.37 -2.46 8.88
N GLY A 163 -5.02 -1.32 8.62
CA GLY A 163 -6.47 -1.23 8.53
C GLY A 163 -6.95 0.16 8.14
N LEU A 164 -8.14 0.49 8.57
CA LEU A 164 -8.74 1.81 8.41
C LEU A 164 -8.50 2.61 9.69
N GLY A 165 -8.42 3.93 9.59
CA GLY A 165 -8.22 4.80 10.74
C GLY A 165 -9.40 5.76 10.95
N HIS A 166 -9.78 5.98 12.19
CA HIS A 166 -10.73 7.03 12.57
C HIS A 166 -10.03 8.39 12.61
N TYR A 167 -10.64 9.40 12.01
CA TYR A 167 -10.11 10.76 12.02
C TYR A 167 -10.38 11.41 13.40
N PRO A 168 -9.35 11.79 14.18
CA PRO A 168 -9.52 12.27 15.55
C PRO A 168 -10.39 13.55 15.68
N GLY A 169 -10.46 14.37 14.62
CA GLY A 169 -11.30 15.56 14.57
C GLY A 169 -12.78 15.29 14.29
N SER A 170 -13.22 14.03 14.28
CA SER A 170 -14.60 13.62 14.02
C SER A 170 -15.23 12.91 15.22
N VAL A 171 -16.56 12.76 15.21
CA VAL A 171 -17.27 12.01 16.26
C VAL A 171 -17.15 10.51 16.03
N MET A 172 -17.51 9.70 17.03
CA MET A 172 -17.52 8.25 16.87
C MET A 172 -18.68 7.79 15.96
N PRO A 173 -18.48 6.68 15.19
CA PRO A 173 -19.54 6.15 14.35
C PRO A 173 -20.82 5.85 15.11
N GLY A 174 -21.93 6.44 14.66
CA GLY A 174 -23.26 6.31 15.31
C GLY A 174 -23.60 7.42 16.32
N GLU A 175 -22.69 8.32 16.59
CA GLU A 175 -22.98 9.56 17.33
C GLU A 175 -23.58 10.63 16.40
N LYS A 176 -24.20 11.65 17.00
CA LYS A 176 -24.71 12.81 16.28
C LYS A 176 -23.53 13.64 15.79
N GLY A 177 -23.51 13.95 14.52
CA GLY A 177 -22.39 14.58 13.84
C GLY A 177 -21.84 13.69 12.72
N ASN A 178 -20.61 13.96 12.31
CA ASN A 178 -19.94 13.25 11.23
C ASN A 178 -18.74 12.44 11.77
N ALA A 179 -18.83 11.12 11.70
CA ALA A 179 -17.70 10.23 11.91
C ALA A 179 -16.93 10.09 10.59
N THR A 180 -15.61 10.17 10.63
CA THR A 180 -14.79 10.04 9.43
C THR A 180 -13.81 8.88 9.55
N ILE A 181 -13.79 8.03 8.53
CA ILE A 181 -12.88 6.88 8.43
C ILE A 181 -12.01 7.03 7.18
N LEU A 182 -10.72 6.94 7.38
CA LEU A 182 -9.69 7.06 6.37
C LEU A 182 -9.14 5.68 5.99
N GLY A 183 -8.74 5.51 4.73
CA GLY A 183 -8.11 4.28 4.27
C GLY A 183 -7.34 4.49 2.97
N HIS A 184 -6.28 3.72 2.78
CA HIS A 184 -5.45 3.79 1.58
C HIS A 184 -6.19 3.39 0.30
N ASN A 185 -5.69 3.89 -0.83
CA ASN A 185 -6.08 3.49 -2.18
C ASN A 185 -4.95 2.70 -2.84
N TYR A 186 -4.74 1.47 -2.38
CA TYR A 186 -3.68 0.63 -2.94
C TYR A 186 -4.03 0.12 -4.34
N LYS A 187 -3.08 0.22 -5.28
CA LYS A 187 -3.22 -0.27 -6.68
C LYS A 187 -3.55 -1.76 -6.76
N ASP A 188 -3.21 -2.54 -5.74
CA ASP A 188 -3.52 -3.97 -5.64
C ASP A 188 -4.99 -4.28 -5.37
N GLY A 189 -5.82 -3.27 -5.19
CA GLY A 189 -7.27 -3.40 -5.00
C GLY A 189 -7.70 -3.56 -3.54
N THR A 190 -6.78 -3.47 -2.58
CA THR A 190 -7.07 -3.54 -1.14
C THR A 190 -7.53 -2.20 -0.57
N MET A 191 -7.95 -2.20 0.69
CA MET A 191 -8.48 -1.05 1.43
C MET A 191 -9.62 -0.34 0.67
N PHE A 192 -9.52 0.98 0.52
CA PHE A 192 -10.54 1.81 -0.15
C PHE A 192 -10.33 1.99 -1.67
N HIS A 193 -9.50 1.17 -2.30
CA HIS A 193 -9.27 1.23 -3.75
C HIS A 193 -10.59 1.28 -4.56
N ASN A 194 -11.55 0.47 -4.18
CA ASN A 194 -12.83 0.36 -4.88
C ASN A 194 -13.91 1.32 -4.35
N LEU A 195 -13.58 2.25 -3.45
CA LEU A 195 -14.55 3.16 -2.83
C LEU A 195 -15.36 3.96 -3.87
N GLY A 196 -14.75 4.29 -5.01
CA GLY A 196 -15.41 4.97 -6.12
C GLY A 196 -16.53 4.19 -6.82
N LYS A 197 -16.67 2.90 -6.57
CA LYS A 197 -17.74 2.05 -7.11
C LYS A 197 -19.05 2.18 -6.32
N LEU A 198 -19.01 2.81 -5.13
CA LEU A 198 -20.19 3.03 -4.32
C LEU A 198 -21.10 4.09 -4.93
N LYS A 199 -22.40 3.82 -4.86
CA LYS A 199 -23.47 4.67 -5.37
C LYS A 199 -24.51 4.93 -4.28
N LYS A 200 -25.28 5.99 -4.44
CA LYS A 200 -26.41 6.29 -3.56
C LYS A 200 -27.29 5.05 -3.37
N GLY A 201 -27.59 4.75 -2.10
CA GLY A 201 -28.37 3.58 -1.69
C GLY A 201 -27.55 2.37 -1.28
N ASP A 202 -26.26 2.27 -1.64
CA ASP A 202 -25.39 1.20 -1.16
C ASP A 202 -25.21 1.26 0.36
N LYS A 203 -24.97 0.10 0.97
CA LYS A 203 -24.90 -0.05 2.43
C LYS A 203 -23.46 -0.16 2.89
N VAL A 204 -23.18 0.52 4.00
CA VAL A 204 -21.94 0.45 4.78
C VAL A 204 -22.34 0.02 6.19
N VAL A 205 -21.74 -1.03 6.69
CA VAL A 205 -22.01 -1.58 8.03
C VAL A 205 -20.79 -1.32 8.90
N PHE A 206 -21.03 -0.75 10.08
CA PHE A 206 -20.01 -0.60 11.11
C PHE A 206 -20.44 -1.39 12.34
N LYS A 207 -19.65 -2.35 12.79
CA LYS A 207 -19.80 -3.08 14.04
C LYS A 207 -18.84 -2.48 15.07
N SER A 208 -19.37 -1.82 16.10
CA SER A 208 -18.52 -1.22 17.14
C SER A 208 -17.81 -2.28 17.98
N LYS A 209 -16.81 -1.87 18.75
CA LYS A 209 -16.08 -2.76 19.67
C LYS A 209 -16.99 -3.39 20.75
N GLU A 210 -18.12 -2.77 21.07
CA GLU A 210 -19.14 -3.31 21.96
C GLU A 210 -20.12 -4.28 21.26
N GLY A 211 -19.84 -4.65 20.00
CA GLY A 211 -20.66 -5.57 19.21
C GLY A 211 -21.91 -4.96 18.59
N LYS A 212 -22.16 -3.65 18.75
CA LYS A 212 -23.33 -2.97 18.18
C LYS A 212 -23.14 -2.76 16.69
N GLU A 213 -24.05 -3.30 15.89
CA GLU A 213 -24.07 -3.11 14.45
C GLU A 213 -24.87 -1.87 14.04
N MET A 214 -24.30 -1.05 13.17
CA MET A 214 -24.89 0.17 12.66
C MET A 214 -24.81 0.18 11.14
N THR A 215 -25.92 0.43 10.46
CA THR A 215 -26.00 0.46 9.00
C THR A 215 -26.16 1.90 8.53
N PHE A 216 -25.26 2.30 7.66
CA PHE A 216 -25.27 3.59 6.98
C PHE A 216 -25.60 3.38 5.49
N THR A 217 -26.32 4.35 4.92
CA THR A 217 -26.68 4.35 3.50
C THR A 217 -25.94 5.45 2.77
N VAL A 218 -25.21 5.10 1.71
CA VAL A 218 -24.51 6.05 0.86
C VAL A 218 -25.49 7.09 0.30
N GLN A 219 -25.22 8.36 0.51
CA GLN A 219 -25.96 9.49 -0.03
C GLN A 219 -25.27 10.07 -1.24
N GLU A 220 -23.96 10.24 -1.17
CA GLU A 220 -23.15 10.86 -2.18
C GLU A 220 -21.75 10.22 -2.26
N SER A 221 -21.18 10.18 -3.47
CA SER A 221 -19.78 9.82 -3.72
C SER A 221 -19.21 10.83 -4.70
N LYS A 222 -18.17 11.55 -4.29
CA LYS A 222 -17.56 12.63 -5.08
C LYS A 222 -16.05 12.65 -4.96
N ILE A 223 -15.40 13.33 -5.91
CA ILE A 223 -13.99 13.65 -5.87
C ILE A 223 -13.86 15.15 -5.54
N ILE A 224 -12.97 15.45 -4.62
CA ILE A 224 -12.68 16.81 -4.17
C ILE A 224 -11.17 17.07 -4.23
N LYS A 225 -10.74 18.33 -4.21
CA LYS A 225 -9.33 18.66 -3.95
C LYS A 225 -8.98 18.34 -2.50
N ALA A 226 -7.73 17.95 -2.25
CA ALA A 226 -7.24 17.70 -0.89
C ALA A 226 -7.44 18.93 0.01
N ALA A 227 -7.16 20.13 -0.49
CA ALA A 227 -7.39 21.40 0.20
C ALA A 227 -8.82 21.62 0.72
N ASP A 228 -9.82 21.00 0.10
CA ASP A 228 -11.21 21.09 0.53
C ASP A 228 -11.61 20.04 1.56
N LEU A 229 -10.71 19.10 1.92
CA LEU A 229 -11.03 17.92 2.72
C LEU A 229 -11.58 18.28 4.10
N LYS A 230 -11.04 19.30 4.76
CA LYS A 230 -11.48 19.76 6.09
C LYS A 230 -12.99 20.04 6.15
N LYS A 231 -13.60 20.49 5.05
CA LYS A 231 -15.06 20.75 4.96
C LYS A 231 -15.92 19.48 5.09
N TYR A 232 -15.31 18.31 4.96
CA TYR A 232 -16.01 17.02 4.91
C TYR A 232 -15.68 16.08 6.07
N VAL A 233 -14.59 16.33 6.80
CA VAL A 233 -14.09 15.39 7.81
C VAL A 233 -14.34 15.81 9.24
N THR A 234 -14.66 17.07 9.50
CA THR A 234 -14.95 17.57 10.86
C THR A 234 -16.25 17.00 11.42
N GLY A 235 -16.31 16.81 12.75
CA GLY A 235 -17.42 16.15 13.41
C GLY A 235 -18.71 16.95 13.50
N ASP A 236 -18.64 18.28 13.50
CA ASP A 236 -19.73 19.23 13.77
C ASP A 236 -20.45 19.78 12.53
N ILE A 237 -20.21 19.17 11.35
CA ILE A 237 -20.78 19.65 10.08
C ILE A 237 -22.25 19.29 9.86
N THR A 238 -22.83 18.46 10.71
CA THR A 238 -24.23 18.01 10.61
C THR A 238 -24.83 17.65 11.95
N ASP A 239 -26.14 17.81 12.07
CA ASP A 239 -26.93 17.33 13.21
C ASP A 239 -27.40 15.87 13.07
N GLU A 240 -27.14 15.24 11.94
CA GLU A 240 -27.48 13.86 11.64
C GLU A 240 -26.34 12.90 12.07
N LYS A 241 -26.61 11.61 12.11
CA LYS A 241 -25.59 10.59 12.28
C LYS A 241 -24.99 10.23 10.93
N GLN A 242 -23.87 10.86 10.60
CA GLN A 242 -23.19 10.73 9.32
C GLN A 242 -21.90 9.92 9.46
N LEU A 243 -21.57 9.17 8.42
CA LEU A 243 -20.31 8.50 8.26
C LEU A 243 -19.68 8.93 6.92
N THR A 244 -18.50 9.49 6.98
CA THR A 244 -17.72 9.91 5.80
C THR A 244 -16.52 8.97 5.62
N LEU A 245 -16.41 8.37 4.44
CA LEU A 245 -15.28 7.53 4.05
C LEU A 245 -14.39 8.30 3.09
N VAL A 246 -13.08 8.30 3.34
CA VAL A 246 -12.12 9.08 2.56
C VAL A 246 -10.95 8.22 2.12
N THR A 247 -10.53 8.40 0.88
CA THR A 247 -9.30 7.82 0.34
C THR A 247 -8.66 8.76 -0.66
N CYS A 248 -7.37 8.58 -0.88
CA CYS A 248 -6.65 9.26 -1.96
C CYS A 248 -7.18 8.82 -3.32
N THR A 249 -7.17 9.72 -4.28
CA THR A 249 -7.53 9.41 -5.66
C THR A 249 -6.76 10.31 -6.62
N TYR A 250 -6.76 9.91 -7.89
CA TYR A 250 -6.15 10.68 -8.96
C TYR A 250 -7.25 11.22 -9.85
N GLU A 251 -7.18 12.50 -10.18
CA GLU A 251 -8.05 13.11 -11.18
C GLU A 251 -7.18 13.58 -12.33
N TYR A 252 -7.52 13.17 -13.54
CA TYR A 252 -6.70 13.43 -14.74
C TYR A 252 -5.22 13.01 -14.60
N GLY A 253 -4.94 11.91 -13.85
CA GLY A 253 -3.58 11.42 -13.60
C GLY A 253 -2.75 12.28 -12.64
N LYS A 254 -3.37 13.24 -11.94
CA LYS A 254 -2.69 14.12 -10.97
C LYS A 254 -3.02 13.72 -9.53
N LYS A 255 -2.03 13.86 -8.65
CA LYS A 255 -2.18 13.77 -7.19
C LYS A 255 -2.97 14.96 -6.64
N GLY A 256 -3.24 14.99 -5.33
CA GLY A 256 -3.91 16.12 -4.66
C GLY A 256 -5.43 16.03 -4.69
N TRP A 257 -6.01 14.87 -4.97
CA TRP A 257 -7.45 14.63 -4.96
C TRP A 257 -7.85 13.59 -3.93
N ARG A 258 -9.07 13.71 -3.43
CA ARG A 258 -9.65 12.76 -2.46
C ARG A 258 -11.01 12.27 -2.97
N ARG A 259 -11.24 10.97 -2.82
CA ARG A 259 -12.58 10.39 -2.95
C ARG A 259 -13.25 10.48 -1.59
N VAL A 260 -14.41 11.11 -1.55
CA VAL A 260 -15.24 11.25 -0.34
C VAL A 260 -16.58 10.56 -0.60
N VAL A 261 -16.97 9.65 0.29
CA VAL A 261 -18.28 8.99 0.27
C VAL A 261 -19.02 9.33 1.55
N ILE A 262 -20.14 10.00 1.42
CA ILE A 262 -20.96 10.48 2.52
C ILE A 262 -22.12 9.48 2.71
N CYS A 263 -22.24 8.95 3.91
CA CYS A 263 -23.28 8.01 4.30
C CYS A 263 -24.08 8.55 5.47
N LYS A 264 -25.37 8.22 5.56
CA LYS A 264 -26.23 8.56 6.70
C LYS A 264 -26.73 7.29 7.36
N MET A 265 -26.83 7.33 8.67
CA MET A 265 -27.45 6.24 9.42
C MET A 265 -28.95 6.15 9.11
N ASN A 266 -29.45 4.95 8.97
CA ASN A 266 -30.87 4.73 8.70
C ASN A 266 -31.72 4.95 9.95
#